data_a9f3d47a4193e4b09c2a7ec0612c27fb
#
_entry.id   a9f3d47a4193e4b09c2a7ec0612c27fb
#
_cell.length_a   1.000
_cell.length_b   1.000
_cell.length_c   1.000
_cell.angle_alpha   90.00
_cell.angle_beta   90.00
_cell.angle_gamma   90.00
#
_symmetry.space_group_name_H-M   'P 1'
#
loop_
_entity.id
_entity.type
_entity.pdbx_description
1 polymer ?
#
loop_
_entity_poly.entity_id
_entity_poly.type
_entity_poly.pdbx_seq_one_letter_code
_entity_poly.pdbx_strand_id
1 'polypeptide(L)'
;MTERAIDQLSRFIKNTTYEAIPLEVINRTTDCVLDVFGSAAVGTKQKSVQAWRSVVQKDSKQGPCRIWFSSQNSNAISAASINAMAATSLDIDDGHRLAAGHPGAAIIASASA
;
A
#
# COMPACT_ATOMS: atom_id res chain seq x y z
N MET A 1 24.59 18.49 -19.81
CA MET A 1 23.53 17.47 -20.02
C MET A 1 22.63 17.49 -18.79
N THR A 2 21.33 17.64 -18.99
CA THR A 2 20.38 17.64 -17.88
C THR A 2 20.26 16.21 -17.34
N GLU A 3 20.40 16.05 -16.03
CA GLU A 3 20.26 14.74 -15.38
C GLU A 3 18.83 14.19 -15.55
N ARG A 4 18.72 12.90 -15.81
CA ARG A 4 17.41 12.25 -15.97
C ARG A 4 16.67 12.17 -14.65
N ALA A 5 15.33 12.28 -14.67
CA ALA A 5 14.50 12.19 -13.47
C ALA A 5 14.70 10.88 -12.68
N ILE A 6 14.92 9.77 -13.38
CA ILE A 6 15.17 8.47 -12.75
C ILE A 6 16.50 8.45 -11.95
N ASP A 7 17.53 9.14 -12.44
CA ASP A 7 18.82 9.20 -11.75
C ASP A 7 18.72 10.07 -10.47
N GLN A 8 17.93 11.16 -10.55
CA GLN A 8 17.61 12.00 -9.38
C GLN A 8 16.82 11.22 -8.32
N LEU A 9 15.79 10.50 -8.74
CA LEU A 9 14.96 9.68 -7.84
C LEU A 9 15.79 8.56 -7.19
N SER A 10 16.59 7.85 -7.98
CA SER A 10 17.47 6.78 -7.47
C SER A 10 18.46 7.30 -6.43
N ARG A 11 19.03 8.48 -6.66
CA ARG A 11 19.94 9.11 -5.72
C ARG A 11 19.21 9.58 -4.45
N PHE A 12 18.03 10.15 -4.59
CA PHE A 12 17.17 10.53 -3.47
C PHE A 12 16.89 9.32 -2.57
N ILE A 13 16.40 8.22 -3.14
CA ILE A 13 16.09 7.00 -2.40
C ILE A 13 17.33 6.45 -1.70
N LYS A 14 18.48 6.39 -2.40
CA LYS A 14 19.72 5.86 -1.85
C LYS A 14 20.28 6.68 -0.69
N ASN A 15 20.12 8.00 -0.74
CA ASN A 15 20.77 8.91 0.21
C ASN A 15 19.83 9.40 1.32
N THR A 16 18.51 9.14 1.22
CA THR A 16 17.56 9.55 2.26
C THR A 16 17.59 8.55 3.41
N THR A 17 17.89 9.05 4.61
CA THR A 17 17.76 8.31 5.86
C THR A 17 16.51 8.77 6.61
N TYR A 18 16.04 7.97 7.56
CA TYR A 18 14.85 8.33 8.35
C TYR A 18 15.04 9.66 9.10
N GLU A 19 16.24 9.90 9.64
CA GLU A 19 16.58 11.11 10.40
C GLU A 19 16.62 12.37 9.52
N ALA A 20 16.80 12.19 8.22
CA ALA A 20 16.79 13.30 7.26
C ALA A 20 15.37 13.68 6.78
N ILE A 21 14.36 12.88 7.11
CA ILE A 21 12.97 13.15 6.69
C ILE A 21 12.39 14.25 7.61
N PRO A 22 11.87 15.36 7.05
CA PRO A 22 11.22 16.39 7.84
C PRO A 22 10.04 15.85 8.65
N LEU A 23 9.86 16.31 9.89
CA LEU A 23 8.80 15.86 10.77
C LEU A 23 7.40 16.02 10.17
N GLU A 24 7.18 17.08 9.40
CA GLU A 24 5.90 17.30 8.69
C GLU A 24 5.59 16.19 7.69
N VAL A 25 6.64 15.67 6.99
CA VAL A 25 6.49 14.56 6.04
C VAL A 25 6.19 13.26 6.79
N ILE A 26 6.85 13.03 7.93
CA ILE A 26 6.58 11.86 8.79
C ILE A 26 5.13 11.89 9.27
N ASN A 27 4.67 13.02 9.79
CA ASN A 27 3.29 13.20 10.27
C ASN A 27 2.29 12.96 9.13
N ARG A 28 2.53 13.57 7.95
CA ARG A 28 1.65 13.38 6.78
C ARG A 28 1.63 11.92 6.32
N THR A 29 2.77 11.25 6.32
CA THR A 29 2.84 9.81 5.99
C THR A 29 2.05 8.98 6.99
N THR A 30 2.12 9.32 8.28
CA THR A 30 1.35 8.64 9.33
C THR A 30 -0.16 8.79 9.09
N ASP A 31 -0.62 9.99 8.72
CA ASP A 31 -2.01 10.23 8.36
C ASP A 31 -2.45 9.37 7.17
N CYS A 32 -1.62 9.31 6.11
CA CYS A 32 -1.90 8.47 4.93
C CYS A 32 -1.95 6.97 5.29
N VAL A 33 -1.04 6.51 6.14
CA VAL A 33 -1.05 5.11 6.62
C VAL A 33 -2.34 4.82 7.38
N LEU A 34 -2.73 5.70 8.29
CA LEU A 34 -3.96 5.55 9.07
C LEU A 34 -5.20 5.53 8.17
N ASP A 35 -5.25 6.41 7.19
CA ASP A 35 -6.33 6.52 6.21
C ASP A 35 -6.48 5.23 5.38
N VAL A 36 -5.37 4.72 4.84
CA VAL A 36 -5.34 3.47 4.07
C VAL A 36 -5.80 2.27 4.92
N PHE A 37 -5.35 2.18 6.16
CA PHE A 37 -5.80 1.11 7.06
C PHE A 37 -7.28 1.26 7.43
N GLY A 38 -7.76 2.49 7.65
CA GLY A 38 -9.17 2.78 7.88
C GLY A 38 -10.05 2.34 6.71
N SER A 39 -9.66 2.73 5.49
CA SER A 39 -10.35 2.37 4.25
C SER A 39 -10.36 0.85 4.05
N ALA A 40 -9.21 0.19 4.24
CA ALA A 40 -9.09 -1.26 4.13
C ALA A 40 -9.94 -2.00 5.15
N ALA A 41 -10.03 -1.52 6.40
CA ALA A 41 -10.84 -2.17 7.46
C ALA A 41 -12.32 -2.29 7.06
N VAL A 42 -12.86 -1.28 6.41
CA VAL A 42 -14.23 -1.30 5.88
C VAL A 42 -14.29 -2.07 4.57
N GLY A 43 -13.30 -1.87 3.69
CA GLY A 43 -13.21 -2.48 2.36
C GLY A 43 -13.13 -4.00 2.38
N THR A 44 -12.52 -4.61 3.40
CA THR A 44 -12.46 -6.08 3.53
C THR A 44 -13.83 -6.76 3.51
N LYS A 45 -14.89 -6.03 3.84
CA LYS A 45 -16.27 -6.55 3.85
C LYS A 45 -16.92 -6.54 2.46
N GLN A 46 -16.32 -5.89 1.47
CA GLN A 46 -16.86 -5.80 0.13
C GLN A 46 -16.82 -7.15 -0.59
N LYS A 47 -17.88 -7.48 -1.31
CA LYS A 47 -18.00 -8.74 -2.05
C LYS A 47 -16.90 -8.89 -3.10
N SER A 48 -16.50 -7.80 -3.75
CA SER A 48 -15.39 -7.78 -4.71
C SER A 48 -14.06 -8.17 -4.07
N VAL A 49 -13.78 -7.66 -2.87
CA VAL A 49 -12.56 -7.99 -2.11
C VAL A 49 -12.55 -9.45 -1.66
N GLN A 50 -13.69 -9.95 -1.20
CA GLN A 50 -13.83 -11.35 -0.80
C GLN A 50 -13.68 -12.30 -2.00
N ALA A 51 -14.25 -11.95 -3.14
CA ALA A 51 -14.09 -12.72 -4.39
C ALA A 51 -12.63 -12.72 -4.86
N TRP A 52 -11.96 -11.55 -4.89
CA TRP A 52 -10.56 -11.42 -5.23
C TRP A 52 -9.67 -12.25 -4.31
N ARG A 53 -9.87 -12.12 -3.01
CA ARG A 53 -9.18 -12.92 -2.00
C ARG A 53 -9.32 -14.41 -2.24
N SER A 54 -10.54 -14.89 -2.53
CA SER A 54 -10.81 -16.30 -2.80
C SER A 54 -10.08 -16.82 -4.04
N VAL A 55 -9.97 -15.99 -5.09
CA VAL A 55 -9.23 -16.33 -6.32
C VAL A 55 -7.74 -16.39 -6.03
N VAL A 56 -7.20 -15.31 -5.46
CA VAL A 56 -5.75 -15.20 -5.20
C VAL A 56 -5.26 -16.29 -4.24
N GLN A 57 -6.02 -16.63 -3.21
CA GLN A 57 -5.62 -17.63 -2.23
C GLN A 57 -5.65 -19.07 -2.76
N LYS A 58 -6.42 -19.37 -3.81
CA LYS A 58 -6.42 -20.72 -4.42
C LYS A 58 -5.08 -21.07 -5.03
N ASP A 59 -4.40 -20.10 -5.64
CA ASP A 59 -3.15 -20.31 -6.36
C ASP A 59 -1.93 -19.81 -5.58
N SER A 60 -2.15 -19.17 -4.42
CA SER A 60 -1.06 -18.58 -3.65
C SER A 60 -0.39 -19.62 -2.74
N LYS A 61 0.96 -19.62 -2.76
CA LYS A 61 1.74 -20.32 -1.75
C LYS A 61 1.58 -19.64 -0.39
N GLN A 62 1.60 -20.42 0.68
CA GLN A 62 1.69 -19.88 2.03
C GLN A 62 2.94 -19.01 2.18
N GLY A 63 2.89 -18.00 3.06
CA GLY A 63 3.99 -17.12 3.35
C GLY A 63 3.77 -16.37 4.66
N PRO A 64 4.76 -15.58 5.11
CA PRO A 64 4.70 -14.89 6.39
C PRO A 64 3.87 -13.61 6.37
N CYS A 65 3.49 -13.11 5.18
CA CYS A 65 2.90 -11.79 5.02
C CYS A 65 1.43 -11.76 5.40
N ARG A 66 1.07 -10.81 6.23
CA ARG A 66 -0.28 -10.73 6.79
C ARG A 66 -1.29 -10.15 5.79
N ILE A 67 -2.42 -10.83 5.67
CA ILE A 67 -3.61 -10.24 5.07
C ILE A 67 -4.31 -9.42 6.15
N TRP A 68 -4.42 -8.11 5.93
CA TRP A 68 -4.95 -7.17 6.90
C TRP A 68 -6.36 -7.54 7.36
N PHE A 69 -6.64 -7.26 8.62
CA PHE A 69 -7.94 -7.52 9.26
C PHE A 69 -8.42 -8.98 9.11
N SER A 70 -7.46 -9.91 9.07
CA SER A 70 -7.74 -11.35 9.04
C SER A 70 -6.72 -12.14 9.87
N SER A 71 -7.04 -13.39 10.17
CA SER A 71 -6.10 -14.34 10.79
C SER A 71 -5.20 -15.06 9.80
N GLN A 72 -5.28 -14.72 8.50
CA GLN A 72 -4.61 -15.45 7.44
C GLN A 72 -3.35 -14.71 6.97
N ASN A 73 -2.37 -15.50 6.53
CA ASN A 73 -1.15 -15.04 5.90
C ASN A 73 -1.06 -15.58 4.47
N SER A 74 -0.21 -14.97 3.65
CA SER A 74 0.08 -15.39 2.28
C SER A 74 1.51 -15.02 1.89
N ASN A 75 1.93 -15.32 0.66
CA ASN A 75 3.15 -14.74 0.12
C ASN A 75 3.00 -13.23 -0.09
N ALA A 76 4.12 -12.52 -0.24
CA ALA A 76 4.14 -11.06 -0.31
C ALA A 76 3.26 -10.48 -1.42
N ILE A 77 3.31 -11.04 -2.62
CA ILE A 77 2.54 -10.54 -3.77
C ILE A 77 1.04 -10.67 -3.51
N SER A 78 0.62 -11.84 -3.02
CA SER A 78 -0.79 -12.11 -2.73
C SER A 78 -1.31 -11.25 -1.58
N ALA A 79 -0.54 -11.12 -0.50
CA ALA A 79 -0.91 -10.26 0.62
C ALA A 79 -1.02 -8.78 0.20
N ALA A 80 -0.02 -8.25 -0.50
CA ALA A 80 -0.04 -6.89 -1.03
C ALA A 80 -1.26 -6.64 -1.93
N SER A 81 -1.54 -7.56 -2.85
CA SER A 81 -2.66 -7.46 -3.78
C SER A 81 -4.02 -7.44 -3.06
N ILE A 82 -4.23 -8.34 -2.09
CA ILE A 82 -5.48 -8.39 -1.32
C ILE A 82 -5.63 -7.14 -0.46
N ASN A 83 -4.56 -6.69 0.19
CA ASN A 83 -4.55 -5.51 1.05
C ASN A 83 -4.84 -4.23 0.24
N ALA A 84 -4.19 -4.07 -0.92
CA ALA A 84 -4.44 -2.95 -1.82
C ALA A 84 -5.89 -2.93 -2.33
N MET A 85 -6.42 -4.09 -2.74
CA MET A 85 -7.82 -4.20 -3.18
C MET A 85 -8.79 -3.82 -2.06
N ALA A 86 -8.50 -4.19 -0.81
CA ALA A 86 -9.31 -3.79 0.34
C ALA A 86 -9.28 -2.27 0.56
N ALA A 87 -8.10 -1.64 0.46
CA ALA A 87 -7.95 -0.20 0.64
C ALA A 87 -8.73 0.61 -0.41
N THR A 88 -8.67 0.22 -1.68
CA THR A 88 -9.27 0.99 -2.79
C THR A 88 -10.74 0.66 -3.07
N SER A 89 -11.30 -0.39 -2.47
CA SER A 89 -12.61 -0.93 -2.88
C SER A 89 -13.80 0.01 -2.71
N LEU A 90 -13.65 1.06 -1.89
CA LEU A 90 -14.70 2.04 -1.60
C LEU A 90 -14.38 3.44 -2.15
N ASP A 91 -13.20 3.62 -2.77
CA ASP A 91 -12.73 4.91 -3.29
C ASP A 91 -12.75 6.03 -2.24
N ILE A 92 -12.36 5.69 -1.00
CA ILE A 92 -12.29 6.62 0.14
C ILE A 92 -10.87 6.75 0.71
N ASP A 93 -9.91 6.03 0.13
CA ASP A 93 -8.49 6.10 0.47
C ASP A 93 -7.82 7.36 -0.06
N ASP A 94 -6.63 7.68 0.46
CA ASP A 94 -5.90 8.90 0.16
C ASP A 94 -5.74 9.16 -1.34
N GLY A 95 -6.03 10.39 -1.75
CA GLY A 95 -5.88 10.82 -3.14
C GLY A 95 -4.81 11.91 -3.30
N HIS A 96 -4.01 11.82 -4.35
CA HIS A 96 -3.08 12.86 -4.73
C HIS A 96 -3.52 13.52 -6.05
N ARG A 97 -4.10 14.72 -5.95
CA ARG A 97 -4.74 15.41 -7.09
C ARG A 97 -3.81 15.59 -8.28
N LEU A 98 -2.54 15.99 -8.07
CA LEU A 98 -1.59 16.22 -9.16
C LEU A 98 -1.10 14.93 -9.80
N ALA A 99 -1.03 13.83 -9.04
CA ALA A 99 -0.69 12.51 -9.55
C ALA A 99 -1.90 11.77 -10.12
N ALA A 100 -3.11 12.32 -9.97
CA ALA A 100 -4.37 11.75 -10.41
C ALA A 100 -4.52 10.27 -9.99
N GLY A 101 -4.20 9.95 -8.74
CA GLY A 101 -4.21 8.57 -8.25
C GLY A 101 -4.19 8.46 -6.73
N HIS A 102 -4.31 7.25 -6.25
CA HIS A 102 -4.35 6.84 -4.85
C HIS A 102 -3.05 6.09 -4.49
N PRO A 103 -1.95 6.80 -4.20
CA PRO A 103 -0.64 6.17 -4.03
C PRO A 103 -0.54 5.31 -2.77
N GLY A 104 -1.26 5.66 -1.70
CA GLY A 104 -1.15 4.99 -0.43
C GLY A 104 -1.52 3.51 -0.48
N ALA A 105 -2.63 3.17 -1.14
CA ALA A 105 -3.08 1.79 -1.25
C ALA A 105 -2.04 0.87 -1.91
N ALA A 106 -1.39 1.33 -2.99
CA ALA A 106 -0.37 0.55 -3.67
C ALA A 106 0.95 0.49 -2.88
N ILE A 107 1.43 1.64 -2.39
CA ILE A 107 2.73 1.76 -1.74
C ILE A 107 2.71 1.13 -0.35
N ILE A 108 1.72 1.47 0.49
CA ILE A 108 1.64 0.98 1.87
C ILE A 108 1.36 -0.52 1.90
N ALA A 109 0.46 -1.01 1.03
CA ALA A 109 0.19 -2.44 0.94
C ALA A 109 1.43 -3.24 0.50
N SER A 110 2.22 -2.71 -0.45
CA SER A 110 3.45 -3.36 -0.91
C SER A 110 4.58 -3.31 0.12
N ALA A 111 4.73 -2.18 0.83
CA ALA A 111 5.78 -2.01 1.83
C ALA A 111 5.55 -2.82 3.10
N SER A 112 4.30 -3.21 3.39
CA SER A 112 3.92 -3.97 4.58
C SER A 112 3.80 -5.48 4.37
N ALA A 113 4.02 -5.94 3.14
CA ALA A 113 3.87 -7.34 2.73
C ALA A 113 5.16 -8.19 2.87
#